data_dca3e4d6c169edff81981b44d127b3e6
#
_entry.id   dca3e4d6c169edff81981b44d127b3e6
#
_cell.length_a   1.000
_cell.length_b   1.000
_cell.length_c   1.000
_cell.angle_alpha   90.00
_cell.angle_beta   90.00
_cell.angle_gamma   90.00
#
_symmetry.space_group_name_H-M   'P 1'
#
loop_
_entity.id
_entity.type
_entity.pdbx_description
1 polymer ?
#
loop_
_entity_poly.entity_id
_entity_poly.type
_entity_poly.pdbx_seq_one_letter_code
_entity_poly.pdbx_strand_id
1 'polypeptide(L)'
;RKDINIGLELESGRPAVMKLSTGDVSVSVSGDIVQTASNRPMSLEDIKKQISRFGNTCYRAANADVDMQDNIFIPNKSLNELRRAGVEALTGEITSLYKRVAPARATEYTGRNRKAHDRRFLSARVMTYEQAEAAIECKADRIYIESEIMDMDQILRIRKACAATKTEFFMAAPRVFRKGYNGYFEEEYIDRIKALSADGFLIRNIAEYVFLRGHGFNCKYVADYTVYAFNNIAAEVLSDNGFDEITIPIELNRGEIKHINIPDAELMVYSRIPLMVSAGCIDCNYTSCHGPNPEFGTFKDRKNANLTYLACCRHCYNIIYNSVPMYIADRSAEIEDIDPLHISCAFGSENANDVRRIIQEVKAEAPAKGSFTRGHFTKGVE
;
A
#
# COMPACT_ATOMS: atom_id res chain seq x y z
N ARG A 1 -2.60 -7.92 -22.87
CA ARG A 1 -3.54 -7.24 -23.77
C ARG A 1 -4.95 -7.79 -23.54
N LYS A 2 -5.96 -6.94 -23.70
CA LYS A 2 -7.36 -7.31 -23.51
C LYS A 2 -7.93 -7.90 -24.81
N ASP A 3 -8.59 -9.03 -24.72
CA ASP A 3 -9.21 -9.69 -25.87
C ASP A 3 -10.48 -8.96 -26.28
N ILE A 4 -10.64 -8.74 -27.60
CA ILE A 4 -11.81 -8.11 -28.20
C ILE A 4 -12.33 -8.94 -29.36
N ASN A 5 -13.64 -8.89 -29.56
CA ASN A 5 -14.31 -9.43 -30.76
C ASN A 5 -14.55 -8.29 -31.73
N ILE A 6 -14.38 -8.59 -33.01
CA ILE A 6 -14.55 -7.67 -34.12
C ILE A 6 -15.66 -8.19 -35.02
N GLY A 7 -16.66 -7.37 -35.27
CA GLY A 7 -17.64 -7.56 -36.37
C GLY A 7 -17.41 -6.49 -37.40
N LEU A 8 -17.40 -6.81 -38.68
CA LEU A 8 -17.29 -5.87 -39.76
C LEU A 8 -18.35 -6.17 -40.85
N GLU A 9 -19.15 -5.17 -41.16
CA GLU A 9 -20.20 -5.24 -42.21
C GLU A 9 -19.79 -4.38 -43.39
N LEU A 10 -19.76 -4.97 -44.60
CA LEU A 10 -19.33 -4.31 -45.85
C LEU A 10 -20.35 -4.59 -46.99
N GLU A 11 -21.18 -3.60 -47.33
CA GLU A 11 -22.17 -3.67 -48.39
C GLU A 11 -21.93 -2.52 -49.37
N SER A 12 -21.90 -2.82 -50.67
CA SER A 12 -21.66 -1.82 -51.72
C SER A 12 -22.68 -0.68 -51.65
N GLY A 13 -22.20 0.56 -51.72
CA GLY A 13 -23.03 1.78 -51.64
C GLY A 13 -23.41 2.18 -50.20
N ARG A 14 -23.00 1.42 -49.18
CA ARG A 14 -23.25 1.74 -47.76
C ARG A 14 -21.94 2.04 -47.01
N PRO A 15 -22.00 2.80 -45.91
CA PRO A 15 -20.84 2.96 -45.07
C PRO A 15 -20.40 1.61 -44.45
N ALA A 16 -19.10 1.38 -44.41
CA ALA A 16 -18.54 0.25 -43.65
C ALA A 16 -18.83 0.40 -42.15
N VAL A 17 -19.33 -0.64 -41.52
CA VAL A 17 -19.65 -0.62 -40.07
C VAL A 17 -18.80 -1.61 -39.34
N MET A 18 -18.07 -1.13 -38.33
CA MET A 18 -17.26 -1.97 -37.44
C MET A 18 -17.85 -1.99 -36.03
N LYS A 19 -18.04 -3.18 -35.48
CA LYS A 19 -18.45 -3.43 -34.11
C LYS A 19 -17.28 -4.01 -33.36
N LEU A 20 -16.93 -3.42 -32.21
CA LEU A 20 -15.92 -3.95 -31.30
C LEU A 20 -16.55 -4.22 -29.94
N SER A 21 -16.26 -5.38 -29.35
CA SER A 21 -16.79 -5.74 -28.04
C SER A 21 -15.76 -6.45 -27.15
N THR A 22 -15.90 -6.25 -25.84
CA THR A 22 -15.13 -6.94 -24.81
C THR A 22 -15.92 -6.98 -23.50
N GLY A 23 -16.15 -8.18 -22.96
CA GLY A 23 -17.08 -8.34 -21.83
C GLY A 23 -18.46 -7.79 -22.21
N ASP A 24 -19.03 -6.98 -21.34
CA ASP A 24 -20.36 -6.36 -21.55
C ASP A 24 -20.31 -5.04 -22.32
N VAL A 25 -19.13 -4.58 -22.75
CA VAL A 25 -18.96 -3.33 -23.48
C VAL A 25 -18.91 -3.60 -24.97
N SER A 26 -19.73 -2.88 -25.73
CA SER A 26 -19.78 -2.93 -27.20
C SER A 26 -19.93 -1.54 -27.79
N VAL A 27 -19.22 -1.28 -28.89
CA VAL A 27 -19.31 -0.03 -29.66
C VAL A 27 -19.47 -0.35 -31.12
N SER A 28 -20.12 0.57 -31.85
CA SER A 28 -20.26 0.51 -33.30
C SER A 28 -19.80 1.83 -33.89
N VAL A 29 -18.98 1.76 -34.93
CA VAL A 29 -18.48 2.92 -35.67
C VAL A 29 -18.70 2.73 -37.15
N SER A 30 -18.97 3.82 -37.86
CA SER A 30 -19.18 3.83 -39.31
C SER A 30 -18.02 4.55 -40.01
N GLY A 31 -17.60 4.02 -41.16
CA GLY A 31 -16.51 4.57 -41.96
C GLY A 31 -16.96 4.97 -43.35
N ASP A 32 -16.02 4.97 -44.29
CA ASP A 32 -16.26 5.33 -45.68
C ASP A 32 -17.26 4.39 -46.38
N ILE A 33 -17.85 4.88 -47.45
CA ILE A 33 -18.77 4.11 -48.31
C ILE A 33 -17.99 3.01 -49.02
N VAL A 34 -18.47 1.78 -48.91
CA VAL A 34 -17.95 0.62 -49.65
C VAL A 34 -18.29 0.75 -51.13
N GLN A 35 -17.31 0.57 -51.98
CA GLN A 35 -17.46 0.67 -53.42
C GLN A 35 -17.57 -0.70 -54.06
N THR A 36 -18.20 -0.76 -55.26
CA THR A 36 -18.07 -1.93 -56.12
C THR A 36 -16.68 -1.98 -56.72
N ALA A 37 -16.03 -3.15 -56.72
CA ALA A 37 -14.69 -3.32 -57.26
C ALA A 37 -14.66 -3.10 -58.79
N SER A 38 -13.78 -2.21 -59.25
CA SER A 38 -13.60 -1.95 -60.70
C SER A 38 -12.63 -2.94 -61.36
N ASN A 39 -11.59 -3.40 -60.62
CA ASN A 39 -10.57 -4.28 -61.15
C ASN A 39 -10.40 -5.57 -60.31
N ARG A 40 -10.00 -5.44 -59.05
CA ARG A 40 -9.76 -6.58 -58.18
C ARG A 40 -10.57 -6.44 -56.89
N PRO A 41 -11.52 -7.36 -56.61
CA PRO A 41 -12.21 -7.41 -55.34
C PRO A 41 -11.26 -7.67 -54.15
N MET A 42 -11.61 -7.20 -52.98
CA MET A 42 -10.89 -7.52 -51.75
C MET A 42 -11.21 -8.96 -51.30
N SER A 43 -10.19 -9.67 -50.84
CA SER A 43 -10.40 -10.98 -50.24
C SER A 43 -10.77 -10.89 -48.76
N LEU A 44 -11.57 -11.83 -48.30
CA LEU A 44 -11.93 -11.95 -46.89
C LEU A 44 -10.68 -12.04 -45.99
N GLU A 45 -9.65 -12.77 -46.43
CA GLU A 45 -8.40 -12.95 -45.71
C GLU A 45 -7.64 -11.62 -45.54
N ASP A 46 -7.52 -10.83 -46.61
CA ASP A 46 -6.86 -9.53 -46.57
C ASP A 46 -7.56 -8.56 -45.60
N ILE A 47 -8.90 -8.55 -45.64
CA ILE A 47 -9.71 -7.74 -44.73
C ILE A 47 -9.49 -8.19 -43.27
N LYS A 48 -9.64 -9.49 -42.96
CA LYS A 48 -9.43 -10.01 -41.62
C LYS A 48 -8.03 -9.70 -41.10
N LYS A 49 -7.00 -9.87 -41.93
CA LYS A 49 -5.62 -9.54 -41.61
C LYS A 49 -5.44 -8.06 -41.27
N GLN A 50 -6.14 -7.17 -42.03
CA GLN A 50 -6.01 -5.72 -41.85
C GLN A 50 -6.71 -5.23 -40.58
N ILE A 51 -7.92 -5.72 -40.28
CA ILE A 51 -8.70 -5.27 -39.12
C ILE A 51 -8.16 -5.85 -37.81
N SER A 52 -7.45 -6.98 -37.85
CA SER A 52 -6.85 -7.62 -36.65
C SER A 52 -5.52 -7.00 -36.18
N ARG A 53 -5.00 -5.97 -36.88
CA ARG A 53 -3.72 -5.32 -36.56
C ARG A 53 -3.87 -4.24 -35.48
N PHE A 54 -3.83 -4.61 -34.21
CA PHE A 54 -3.96 -3.66 -33.08
C PHE A 54 -2.65 -2.99 -32.65
N GLY A 55 -1.51 -3.38 -33.22
CA GLY A 55 -0.22 -2.70 -33.03
C GLY A 55 0.14 -2.47 -31.56
N ASN A 56 0.39 -1.20 -31.20
CA ASN A 56 0.78 -0.77 -29.85
C ASN A 56 -0.42 -0.50 -28.92
N THR A 57 -1.63 -0.96 -29.27
CA THR A 57 -2.79 -0.81 -28.39
C THR A 57 -2.79 -1.84 -27.26
N CYS A 58 -3.60 -1.63 -26.23
CA CYS A 58 -3.82 -2.59 -25.15
C CYS A 58 -4.73 -3.76 -25.55
N TYR A 59 -5.20 -3.81 -26.80
CA TYR A 59 -6.12 -4.82 -27.29
C TYR A 59 -5.46 -5.90 -28.14
N ARG A 60 -6.14 -7.05 -28.26
CA ARG A 60 -5.80 -8.17 -29.12
C ARG A 60 -7.10 -8.73 -29.71
N ALA A 61 -7.13 -8.98 -31.02
CA ALA A 61 -8.26 -9.64 -31.66
C ALA A 61 -8.36 -11.10 -31.14
N ALA A 62 -9.48 -11.45 -30.51
CA ALA A 62 -9.83 -12.82 -30.18
C ALA A 62 -10.57 -13.46 -31.36
N ASN A 63 -11.58 -12.76 -31.88
CA ASN A 63 -12.37 -13.18 -33.05
C ASN A 63 -12.53 -12.02 -34.02
N ALA A 64 -12.56 -12.32 -35.32
CA ALA A 64 -12.87 -11.39 -36.37
C ALA A 64 -13.91 -12.00 -37.30
N ASP A 65 -15.13 -11.51 -37.21
CA ASP A 65 -16.23 -11.89 -38.06
C ASP A 65 -16.47 -10.79 -39.11
N VAL A 66 -16.57 -11.15 -40.37
CA VAL A 66 -16.70 -10.22 -41.46
C VAL A 66 -17.87 -10.67 -42.33
N ASP A 67 -18.92 -9.87 -42.35
CA ASP A 67 -20.04 -9.98 -43.28
C ASP A 67 -19.79 -9.03 -44.44
N MET A 68 -19.57 -9.58 -45.62
CA MET A 68 -19.22 -8.80 -46.81
C MET A 68 -19.95 -9.28 -48.03
N GLN A 69 -20.40 -8.33 -48.83
CA GLN A 69 -20.96 -8.58 -50.15
C GLN A 69 -19.84 -8.96 -51.13
N ASP A 70 -20.17 -9.76 -52.16
CA ASP A 70 -19.21 -10.06 -53.22
C ASP A 70 -18.89 -8.82 -54.08
N ASN A 71 -17.70 -8.85 -54.70
CA ASN A 71 -17.24 -7.82 -55.63
C ASN A 71 -17.17 -6.40 -55.07
N ILE A 72 -16.72 -6.27 -53.81
CA ILE A 72 -16.54 -4.97 -53.16
C ILE A 72 -15.08 -4.54 -53.11
N PHE A 73 -14.90 -3.23 -52.92
CA PHE A 73 -13.61 -2.59 -52.67
C PHE A 73 -13.74 -1.50 -51.62
N ILE A 74 -12.79 -1.48 -50.65
CA ILE A 74 -12.60 -0.42 -49.70
C ILE A 74 -11.09 -0.19 -49.51
N PRO A 75 -10.60 1.06 -49.52
CA PRO A 75 -9.17 1.33 -49.35
C PRO A 75 -8.66 0.84 -47.98
N ASN A 76 -7.46 0.26 -47.97
CA ASN A 76 -6.82 -0.12 -46.69
C ASN A 76 -6.67 1.03 -45.71
N LYS A 77 -6.54 2.25 -46.19
CA LYS A 77 -6.53 3.47 -45.38
C LYS A 77 -7.84 3.61 -44.62
N SER A 78 -8.97 3.49 -45.31
CA SER A 78 -10.31 3.58 -44.71
C SER A 78 -10.57 2.50 -43.67
N LEU A 79 -10.14 1.24 -43.91
CA LEU A 79 -10.21 0.17 -42.91
C LEU A 79 -9.34 0.46 -41.65
N ASN A 80 -8.18 1.07 -41.83
CA ASN A 80 -7.32 1.47 -40.72
C ASN A 80 -7.92 2.61 -39.90
N GLU A 81 -8.53 3.59 -40.56
CA GLU A 81 -9.22 4.71 -39.91
C GLU A 81 -10.43 4.21 -39.13
N LEU A 82 -11.24 3.35 -39.71
CA LEU A 82 -12.40 2.72 -39.10
C LEU A 82 -11.98 1.92 -37.85
N ARG A 83 -10.91 1.13 -37.93
CA ARG A 83 -10.37 0.38 -36.79
C ARG A 83 -9.86 1.32 -35.68
N ARG A 84 -9.18 2.42 -36.02
CA ARG A 84 -8.72 3.42 -35.04
C ARG A 84 -9.89 4.08 -34.34
N ALA A 85 -10.90 4.49 -35.06
CA ALA A 85 -12.12 5.06 -34.52
C ALA A 85 -12.84 4.07 -33.60
N GLY A 86 -12.93 2.79 -33.99
CA GLY A 86 -13.49 1.75 -33.14
C GLY A 86 -12.72 1.54 -31.84
N VAL A 87 -11.38 1.51 -31.90
CA VAL A 87 -10.52 1.39 -30.69
C VAL A 87 -10.68 2.61 -29.78
N GLU A 88 -10.73 3.80 -30.34
CA GLU A 88 -10.94 5.03 -29.58
C GLU A 88 -12.31 5.04 -28.89
N ALA A 89 -13.36 4.70 -29.61
CA ALA A 89 -14.72 4.60 -29.09
C ALA A 89 -14.80 3.54 -27.97
N LEU A 90 -14.24 2.33 -28.18
CA LEU A 90 -14.22 1.26 -27.17
C LEU A 90 -13.46 1.67 -25.92
N THR A 91 -12.32 2.31 -26.10
CA THR A 91 -11.52 2.81 -24.98
C THR A 91 -12.27 3.90 -24.20
N GLY A 92 -12.94 4.81 -24.92
CA GLY A 92 -13.78 5.86 -24.34
C GLY A 92 -14.91 5.26 -23.49
N GLU A 93 -15.62 4.27 -24.04
CA GLU A 93 -16.73 3.62 -23.34
C GLU A 93 -16.26 2.86 -22.10
N ILE A 94 -15.18 2.05 -22.21
CA ILE A 94 -14.60 1.36 -21.08
C ILE A 94 -14.16 2.36 -19.99
N THR A 95 -13.49 3.45 -20.37
CA THR A 95 -13.01 4.42 -19.38
C THR A 95 -14.15 5.22 -18.77
N SER A 96 -15.27 5.40 -19.48
CA SER A 96 -16.45 6.09 -18.94
C SER A 96 -17.06 5.37 -17.76
N LEU A 97 -16.97 4.04 -17.72
CA LEU A 97 -17.45 3.21 -16.59
C LEU A 97 -16.73 3.53 -15.27
N TYR A 98 -15.51 4.06 -15.34
CA TYR A 98 -14.71 4.41 -14.18
C TYR A 98 -14.75 5.91 -13.84
N LYS A 99 -15.44 6.70 -14.64
CA LYS A 99 -15.63 8.13 -14.34
C LYS A 99 -16.54 8.28 -13.13
N ARG A 100 -16.02 8.90 -12.08
CA ARG A 100 -16.81 9.30 -10.92
C ARG A 100 -17.44 10.66 -11.20
N VAL A 101 -18.72 10.77 -10.91
CA VAL A 101 -19.39 12.08 -10.90
C VAL A 101 -18.90 12.80 -9.64
N ALA A 102 -18.21 13.93 -9.83
CA ALA A 102 -17.85 14.77 -8.69
C ALA A 102 -19.14 15.23 -8.00
N PRO A 103 -19.22 15.22 -6.66
CA PRO A 103 -20.36 15.79 -5.96
C PRO A 103 -20.53 17.25 -6.34
N ALA A 104 -21.77 17.70 -6.48
CA ALA A 104 -22.10 19.06 -6.90
C ALA A 104 -21.53 20.16 -5.97
N ARG A 105 -21.16 19.79 -4.76
CA ARG A 105 -20.52 20.65 -3.76
C ARG A 105 -19.60 19.80 -2.90
N ALA A 106 -18.37 20.27 -2.67
CA ALA A 106 -17.55 19.70 -1.61
C ALA A 106 -18.27 19.96 -0.29
N THR A 107 -18.48 18.92 0.52
CA THR A 107 -18.96 19.07 1.89
C THR A 107 -17.94 19.94 2.63
N GLU A 108 -18.39 21.02 3.27
CA GLU A 108 -17.52 21.77 4.16
C GLU A 108 -17.02 20.83 5.26
N TYR A 109 -15.72 20.81 5.45
CA TYR A 109 -15.11 20.07 6.54
C TYR A 109 -15.57 20.69 7.88
N THR A 110 -16.36 19.94 8.64
CA THR A 110 -16.88 20.43 9.93
C THR A 110 -15.95 20.17 11.10
N GLY A 111 -14.87 19.41 10.87
CA GLY A 111 -13.83 19.09 11.85
C GLY A 111 -14.31 18.22 13.00
N ARG A 112 -13.60 17.13 13.27
CA ARG A 112 -13.71 16.46 14.56
C ARG A 112 -12.80 17.17 15.54
N ASN A 113 -13.29 17.47 16.74
CA ASN A 113 -12.45 18.03 17.81
C ASN A 113 -11.51 16.92 18.31
N ARG A 114 -10.26 17.27 18.60
CA ARG A 114 -9.38 16.40 19.37
C ARG A 114 -10.04 16.06 20.69
N LYS A 115 -9.85 14.83 21.15
CA LYS A 115 -10.21 14.42 22.50
C LYS A 115 -9.04 14.78 23.41
N ALA A 116 -9.32 15.36 24.58
CA ALA A 116 -8.33 15.45 25.66
C ALA A 116 -8.17 14.09 26.30
N HIS A 117 -6.94 13.70 26.61
CA HIS A 117 -6.64 12.42 27.22
C HIS A 117 -6.13 12.60 28.65
N ASP A 118 -6.77 11.92 29.63
CA ASP A 118 -6.34 11.94 31.04
C ASP A 118 -4.99 11.24 31.26
N ARG A 119 -4.62 10.38 30.32
CA ARG A 119 -3.40 9.58 30.37
C ARG A 119 -2.87 9.35 28.97
N ARG A 120 -1.56 9.43 28.83
CA ARG A 120 -0.82 9.02 27.62
C ARG A 120 -0.31 7.59 27.79
N PHE A 121 -0.48 6.75 26.77
CA PHE A 121 -0.02 5.37 26.74
C PHE A 121 1.29 5.24 25.98
N LEU A 122 2.09 4.20 26.30
CA LEU A 122 3.33 3.87 25.60
C LEU A 122 3.14 2.61 24.76
N SER A 123 3.35 2.73 23.47
CA SER A 123 3.38 1.59 22.53
C SER A 123 4.81 1.25 22.12
N ALA A 124 5.12 -0.02 21.93
CA ALA A 124 6.41 -0.49 21.43
C ALA A 124 6.22 -1.40 20.20
N ARG A 125 6.88 -1.07 19.10
CA ARG A 125 6.96 -1.90 17.89
C ARG A 125 8.24 -2.72 17.98
N VAL A 126 8.14 -4.03 17.90
CA VAL A 126 9.23 -4.97 18.18
C VAL A 126 9.38 -6.01 17.08
N MET A 127 10.62 -6.42 16.83
CA MET A 127 11.01 -7.36 15.78
C MET A 127 11.52 -8.69 16.35
N THR A 128 11.86 -8.74 17.63
CA THR A 128 12.36 -9.97 18.28
C THR A 128 11.63 -10.24 19.58
N TYR A 129 11.71 -11.50 20.00
CA TYR A 129 11.15 -11.94 21.28
C TYR A 129 11.77 -11.19 22.47
N GLU A 130 13.09 -11.01 22.47
CA GLU A 130 13.84 -10.33 23.53
C GLU A 130 13.49 -8.84 23.61
N GLN A 131 13.21 -8.19 22.48
CA GLN A 131 12.71 -6.81 22.45
C GLN A 131 11.32 -6.73 23.08
N ALA A 132 10.43 -7.70 22.77
CA ALA A 132 9.08 -7.75 23.32
C ALA A 132 9.12 -7.94 24.85
N GLU A 133 9.91 -8.89 25.34
CA GLU A 133 10.09 -9.11 26.80
C GLU A 133 10.58 -7.83 27.47
N ALA A 134 11.62 -7.20 26.95
CA ALA A 134 12.17 -5.96 27.50
C ALA A 134 11.14 -4.83 27.55
N ALA A 135 10.32 -4.69 26.52
CA ALA A 135 9.27 -3.67 26.46
C ALA A 135 8.14 -3.96 27.48
N ILE A 136 7.73 -5.23 27.62
CA ILE A 136 6.74 -5.66 28.62
C ILE A 136 7.26 -5.45 30.05
N GLU A 137 8.49 -5.83 30.34
CA GLU A 137 9.15 -5.57 31.63
C GLU A 137 9.20 -4.09 31.99
N CYS A 138 9.44 -3.25 30.97
CA CYS A 138 9.41 -1.80 31.10
C CYS A 138 7.98 -1.23 31.14
N LYS A 139 6.94 -2.07 31.22
CA LYS A 139 5.52 -1.67 31.30
C LYS A 139 5.11 -0.81 30.10
N ALA A 140 5.38 -1.25 28.89
CA ALA A 140 4.71 -0.75 27.71
C ALA A 140 3.22 -1.14 27.79
N ASP A 141 2.33 -0.22 27.44
CA ASP A 141 0.88 -0.46 27.46
C ASP A 141 0.43 -1.30 26.26
N ARG A 142 1.17 -1.20 25.12
CA ARG A 142 0.88 -1.93 23.88
C ARG A 142 2.16 -2.42 23.21
N ILE A 143 2.12 -3.64 22.68
CA ILE A 143 3.17 -4.22 21.85
C ILE A 143 2.62 -4.44 20.43
N TYR A 144 3.30 -3.88 19.43
CA TYR A 144 3.10 -4.23 18.02
C TYR A 144 4.18 -5.21 17.58
N ILE A 145 3.77 -6.38 17.10
CA ILE A 145 4.68 -7.42 16.64
C ILE A 145 4.80 -7.37 15.12
N GLU A 146 6.02 -7.34 14.60
CA GLU A 146 6.31 -7.50 13.18
C GLU A 146 6.09 -8.96 12.77
N SER A 147 4.89 -9.23 12.24
CA SER A 147 4.44 -10.60 11.92
C SER A 147 5.26 -11.29 10.83
N GLU A 148 5.99 -10.53 10.00
CA GLU A 148 6.84 -11.05 8.93
C GLU A 148 8.20 -11.58 9.41
N ILE A 149 8.60 -11.21 10.63
CA ILE A 149 9.96 -11.43 11.12
C ILE A 149 10.00 -12.56 12.14
N MET A 150 9.01 -12.60 13.04
CA MET A 150 8.93 -13.60 14.08
C MET A 150 8.29 -14.89 13.59
N ASP A 151 8.69 -16.01 14.17
CA ASP A 151 7.95 -17.26 13.98
C ASP A 151 6.71 -17.31 14.89
N MET A 152 5.81 -18.24 14.58
CA MET A 152 4.52 -18.33 15.29
C MET A 152 4.68 -18.73 16.76
N ASP A 153 5.69 -19.52 17.10
CA ASP A 153 5.93 -19.95 18.49
C ASP A 153 6.39 -18.78 19.35
N GLN A 154 7.25 -17.93 18.82
CA GLN A 154 7.66 -16.67 19.46
C GLN A 154 6.45 -15.75 19.65
N ILE A 155 5.62 -15.59 18.64
CA ILE A 155 4.39 -14.76 18.69
C ILE A 155 3.45 -15.28 19.78
N LEU A 156 3.22 -16.59 19.88
CA LEU A 156 2.38 -17.21 20.92
C LEU A 156 2.91 -16.96 22.33
N ARG A 157 4.24 -17.04 22.51
CA ARG A 157 4.88 -16.75 23.81
C ARG A 157 4.67 -15.29 24.20
N ILE A 158 4.84 -14.35 23.27
CA ILE A 158 4.62 -12.92 23.54
C ILE A 158 3.16 -12.65 23.85
N ARG A 159 2.22 -13.27 23.12
CA ARG A 159 0.78 -13.15 23.41
C ARG A 159 0.45 -13.56 24.85
N LYS A 160 1.05 -14.67 25.33
CA LYS A 160 0.89 -15.12 26.72
C LYS A 160 1.47 -14.13 27.71
N ALA A 161 2.65 -13.58 27.45
CA ALA A 161 3.29 -12.58 28.31
C ALA A 161 2.46 -11.28 28.38
N CYS A 162 1.93 -10.80 27.25
CA CYS A 162 1.04 -9.65 27.21
C CYS A 162 -0.24 -9.88 28.03
N ALA A 163 -0.86 -11.06 27.92
CA ALA A 163 -2.05 -11.40 28.70
C ALA A 163 -1.79 -11.40 30.22
N ALA A 164 -0.61 -11.88 30.65
CA ALA A 164 -0.23 -11.91 32.05
C ALA A 164 -0.01 -10.52 32.66
N THR A 165 0.39 -9.55 31.85
CA THR A 165 0.71 -8.17 32.25
C THR A 165 -0.37 -7.15 31.93
N LYS A 166 -1.45 -7.57 31.25
CA LYS A 166 -2.51 -6.70 30.71
C LYS A 166 -1.99 -5.70 29.67
N THR A 167 -0.92 -6.05 28.97
CA THR A 167 -0.37 -5.29 27.85
C THR A 167 -1.21 -5.61 26.59
N GLU A 168 -1.65 -4.61 25.85
CA GLU A 168 -2.34 -4.83 24.58
C GLU A 168 -1.40 -5.50 23.56
N PHE A 169 -1.90 -6.55 22.89
CA PHE A 169 -1.16 -7.32 21.90
C PHE A 169 -1.70 -7.04 20.51
N PHE A 170 -0.91 -6.35 19.71
CA PHE A 170 -1.25 -5.99 18.33
C PHE A 170 -0.29 -6.65 17.34
N MET A 171 -0.79 -7.00 16.18
CA MET A 171 0.02 -7.48 15.06
C MET A 171 0.21 -6.35 14.05
N ALA A 172 1.46 -6.07 13.70
CA ALA A 172 1.75 -5.21 12.56
C ALA A 172 1.57 -6.01 11.27
N ALA A 173 0.70 -5.54 10.39
CA ALA A 173 0.50 -6.13 9.09
C ALA A 173 1.76 -5.98 8.21
N PRO A 174 1.98 -6.87 7.23
CA PRO A 174 3.20 -6.89 6.44
C PRO A 174 3.41 -5.61 5.64
N ARG A 175 4.66 -5.14 5.52
CA ARG A 175 4.97 -3.96 4.69
C ARG A 175 4.69 -4.20 3.20
N VAL A 176 4.84 -5.43 2.74
CA VAL A 176 4.59 -5.83 1.37
C VAL A 176 3.47 -6.86 1.35
N PHE A 177 2.26 -6.41 1.03
CA PHE A 177 1.07 -7.25 1.01
C PHE A 177 0.72 -7.63 -0.43
N ARG A 178 1.13 -8.83 -0.87
CA ARG A 178 0.87 -9.32 -2.23
C ARG A 178 0.67 -10.83 -2.27
N LYS A 179 -0.21 -11.29 -3.13
CA LYS A 179 -0.50 -12.70 -3.32
C LYS A 179 0.73 -13.46 -3.83
N GLY A 180 0.96 -14.64 -3.29
CA GLY A 180 2.00 -15.59 -3.75
C GLY A 180 3.36 -15.42 -3.09
N TYR A 181 3.55 -14.46 -2.19
CA TYR A 181 4.86 -14.25 -1.54
C TYR A 181 4.90 -14.56 -0.05
N ASN A 182 3.78 -14.45 0.66
CA ASN A 182 3.85 -14.35 2.12
C ASN A 182 3.00 -15.40 2.85
N GLY A 183 2.30 -16.29 2.14
CA GLY A 183 1.35 -17.21 2.79
C GLY A 183 0.16 -16.55 3.50
N TYR A 184 0.07 -15.21 3.52
CA TYR A 184 -0.99 -14.46 4.21
C TYR A 184 -2.39 -14.74 3.66
N PHE A 185 -2.49 -15.25 2.45
CA PHE A 185 -3.75 -15.60 1.79
C PHE A 185 -4.13 -17.06 1.98
N GLU A 186 -3.33 -17.83 2.71
CA GLU A 186 -3.58 -19.23 3.01
C GLU A 186 -4.52 -19.35 4.22
N GLU A 187 -5.54 -20.19 4.11
CA GLU A 187 -6.53 -20.39 5.17
C GLU A 187 -5.86 -20.80 6.49
N GLU A 188 -4.87 -21.67 6.44
CA GLU A 188 -4.12 -22.09 7.62
C GLU A 188 -3.45 -20.95 8.36
N TYR A 189 -2.88 -19.97 7.63
CA TYR A 189 -2.29 -18.79 8.23
C TYR A 189 -3.36 -17.88 8.87
N ILE A 190 -4.48 -17.69 8.18
CA ILE A 190 -5.61 -16.90 8.67
C ILE A 190 -6.16 -17.51 9.97
N ASP A 191 -6.33 -18.83 10.02
CA ASP A 191 -6.81 -19.52 11.21
C ASP A 191 -5.84 -19.41 12.39
N ARG A 192 -4.53 -19.49 12.13
CA ARG A 192 -3.50 -19.28 13.15
C ARG A 192 -3.56 -17.86 13.73
N ILE A 193 -3.71 -16.84 12.88
CA ILE A 193 -3.85 -15.45 13.35
C ILE A 193 -5.13 -15.26 14.15
N LYS A 194 -6.26 -15.85 13.73
CA LYS A 194 -7.51 -15.82 14.50
C LYS A 194 -7.35 -16.43 15.89
N ALA A 195 -6.64 -17.55 15.98
CA ALA A 195 -6.37 -18.24 17.26
C ALA A 195 -5.55 -17.40 18.24
N LEU A 196 -4.72 -16.45 17.77
CA LEU A 196 -3.98 -15.53 18.62
C LEU A 196 -4.91 -14.56 19.37
N SER A 197 -6.10 -14.30 18.86
CA SER A 197 -7.05 -13.33 19.44
C SER A 197 -6.35 -12.01 19.75
N ALA A 198 -5.71 -11.42 18.74
CA ALA A 198 -5.04 -10.13 18.87
C ALA A 198 -6.04 -9.03 19.26
N ASP A 199 -5.61 -8.11 20.12
CA ASP A 199 -6.43 -6.95 20.50
C ASP A 199 -6.62 -5.98 19.33
N GLY A 200 -5.69 -6.01 18.36
CA GLY A 200 -5.80 -5.23 17.12
C GLY A 200 -4.68 -5.46 16.12
N PHE A 201 -4.76 -4.69 15.04
CA PHE A 201 -3.77 -4.67 13.96
C PHE A 201 -3.26 -3.27 13.67
N LEU A 202 -1.95 -3.16 13.42
CA LEU A 202 -1.33 -1.97 12.82
C LEU A 202 -1.34 -2.15 11.31
N ILE A 203 -2.09 -1.33 10.61
CA ILE A 203 -2.36 -1.43 9.18
C ILE A 203 -1.44 -0.50 8.40
N ARG A 204 -0.73 -1.01 7.41
CA ARG A 204 0.23 -0.27 6.59
C ARG A 204 -0.29 0.12 5.21
N ASN A 205 -1.34 -0.55 4.74
CA ASN A 205 -2.06 -0.17 3.53
C ASN A 205 -3.54 -0.61 3.58
N ILE A 206 -4.37 0.03 2.79
CA ILE A 206 -5.82 -0.22 2.79
C ILE A 206 -6.19 -1.64 2.35
N ALA A 207 -5.37 -2.29 1.50
CA ALA A 207 -5.64 -3.66 1.07
C ALA A 207 -5.59 -4.65 2.24
N GLU A 208 -4.69 -4.45 3.21
CA GLU A 208 -4.61 -5.25 4.44
C GLU A 208 -5.87 -5.10 5.29
N TYR A 209 -6.33 -3.87 5.45
CA TYR A 209 -7.56 -3.58 6.18
C TYR A 209 -8.77 -4.30 5.57
N VAL A 210 -8.94 -4.16 4.25
CA VAL A 210 -10.04 -4.81 3.53
C VAL A 210 -9.94 -6.33 3.64
N PHE A 211 -8.74 -6.88 3.54
CA PHE A 211 -8.49 -8.32 3.68
C PHE A 211 -8.88 -8.82 5.09
N LEU A 212 -8.37 -8.20 6.14
CA LEU A 212 -8.64 -8.61 7.52
C LEU A 212 -10.13 -8.49 7.86
N ARG A 213 -10.77 -7.40 7.48
CA ARG A 213 -12.21 -7.21 7.64
C ARG A 213 -13.02 -8.27 6.89
N GLY A 214 -12.61 -8.58 5.66
CA GLY A 214 -13.25 -9.60 4.82
C GLY A 214 -13.16 -11.03 5.41
N HIS A 215 -12.12 -11.30 6.23
CA HIS A 215 -11.95 -12.57 6.93
C HIS A 215 -12.54 -12.57 8.36
N GLY A 216 -13.30 -11.53 8.73
CA GLY A 216 -14.05 -11.49 9.97
C GLY A 216 -13.23 -11.13 11.21
N PHE A 217 -12.09 -10.49 11.08
CA PHE A 217 -11.37 -9.93 12.22
C PHE A 217 -12.11 -8.71 12.76
N ASN A 218 -12.69 -8.83 13.96
CA ASN A 218 -13.42 -7.78 14.65
C ASN A 218 -12.62 -7.34 15.88
N CYS A 219 -11.62 -6.50 15.68
CA CYS A 219 -10.71 -5.97 16.69
C CYS A 219 -10.34 -4.53 16.35
N LYS A 220 -9.49 -3.88 17.13
CA LYS A 220 -9.03 -2.52 16.86
C LYS A 220 -8.13 -2.46 15.61
N TYR A 221 -8.25 -1.38 14.85
CA TYR A 221 -7.40 -1.10 13.69
C TYR A 221 -6.70 0.25 13.88
N VAL A 222 -5.38 0.22 13.89
CA VAL A 222 -4.51 1.40 13.94
C VAL A 222 -3.95 1.65 12.54
N ALA A 223 -4.21 2.81 11.96
CA ALA A 223 -3.56 3.20 10.70
C ALA A 223 -2.11 3.59 10.99
N ASP A 224 -1.14 2.89 10.40
CA ASP A 224 0.27 3.26 10.49
C ASP A 224 0.54 4.58 9.74
N TYR A 225 1.63 5.28 10.06
CA TYR A 225 2.06 6.51 9.36
C TYR A 225 2.15 6.33 7.84
N THR A 226 2.37 5.12 7.35
CA THR A 226 2.42 4.77 5.91
C THR A 226 1.06 4.84 5.20
N VAL A 227 -0.05 4.95 5.92
CA VAL A 227 -1.39 5.19 5.35
C VAL A 227 -1.61 6.67 5.04
N TYR A 228 -0.72 7.53 5.50
CA TYR A 228 -0.61 8.96 5.13
C TYR A 228 -1.83 9.83 5.45
N ALA A 229 -2.20 9.92 6.72
CA ALA A 229 -3.21 10.88 7.18
C ALA A 229 -2.61 12.32 7.25
N PHE A 230 -2.31 12.93 6.10
CA PHE A 230 -1.64 14.23 6.00
C PHE A 230 -2.52 15.45 6.26
N ASN A 231 -3.82 15.28 6.37
CA ASN A 231 -4.77 16.36 6.62
C ASN A 231 -6.03 15.84 7.30
N ASN A 232 -6.86 16.77 7.74
CA ASN A 232 -8.10 16.47 8.45
C ASN A 232 -9.07 15.59 7.66
N ILE A 233 -9.18 15.79 6.35
CA ILE A 233 -10.08 14.99 5.50
C ILE A 233 -9.60 13.54 5.44
N ALA A 234 -8.29 13.32 5.27
CA ALA A 234 -7.72 11.97 5.25
C ALA A 234 -7.93 11.27 6.62
N ALA A 235 -7.72 11.97 7.73
CA ALA A 235 -7.94 11.42 9.07
C ALA A 235 -9.42 11.07 9.30
N GLU A 236 -10.34 11.93 8.87
CA GLU A 236 -11.79 11.70 8.96
C GLU A 236 -12.21 10.48 8.12
N VAL A 237 -11.75 10.38 6.87
CA VAL A 237 -12.02 9.25 5.99
C VAL A 237 -11.54 7.94 6.63
N LEU A 238 -10.35 7.91 7.23
CA LEU A 238 -9.87 6.71 7.91
C LEU A 238 -10.75 6.36 9.10
N SER A 239 -11.08 7.31 9.96
CA SER A 239 -11.94 7.10 11.11
C SER A 239 -13.34 6.63 10.71
N ASP A 240 -13.94 7.22 9.68
CA ASP A 240 -15.27 6.84 9.16
C ASP A 240 -15.28 5.46 8.53
N ASN A 241 -14.15 5.00 8.03
CA ASN A 241 -13.98 3.65 7.50
C ASN A 241 -13.57 2.62 8.57
N GLY A 242 -13.58 2.97 9.86
CA GLY A 242 -13.43 2.04 10.98
C GLY A 242 -12.00 1.85 11.46
N PHE A 243 -11.11 2.82 11.25
CA PHE A 243 -9.86 2.90 11.98
C PHE A 243 -10.10 3.56 13.34
N ASP A 244 -9.67 2.90 14.40
CA ASP A 244 -9.84 3.36 15.78
C ASP A 244 -8.81 4.43 16.17
N GLU A 245 -7.58 4.26 15.69
CA GLU A 245 -6.43 5.13 15.98
C GLU A 245 -5.61 5.37 14.72
N ILE A 246 -4.86 6.47 14.68
CA ILE A 246 -4.02 6.85 13.55
C ILE A 246 -2.64 7.26 14.05
N THR A 247 -1.59 6.62 13.54
CA THR A 247 -0.21 7.05 13.75
C THR A 247 0.06 8.29 12.89
N ILE A 248 0.48 9.37 13.53
CA ILE A 248 0.81 10.64 12.87
C ILE A 248 1.94 10.42 11.86
N PRO A 249 1.82 10.91 10.61
CA PRO A 249 2.88 10.81 9.60
C PRO A 249 4.19 11.46 10.07
N ILE A 250 5.29 10.75 9.94
CA ILE A 250 6.63 11.18 10.38
C ILE A 250 7.21 12.34 9.55
N GLU A 251 6.59 12.67 8.43
CA GLU A 251 6.98 13.75 7.52
C GLU A 251 6.37 15.09 7.91
N LEU A 252 5.38 15.09 8.81
CA LEU A 252 4.75 16.32 9.31
C LEU A 252 5.62 16.98 10.38
N ASN A 253 5.72 18.30 10.30
CA ASN A 253 6.32 19.08 11.37
C ASN A 253 5.29 19.37 12.48
N ARG A 254 5.79 19.81 13.66
CA ARG A 254 4.94 20.10 14.82
C ARG A 254 3.81 21.09 14.55
N GLY A 255 4.07 22.08 13.68
CA GLY A 255 3.07 23.08 13.32
C GLY A 255 1.93 22.49 12.52
N GLU A 256 2.24 21.62 11.57
CA GLU A 256 1.25 20.88 10.77
C GLU A 256 0.48 19.89 11.63
N ILE A 257 1.17 19.15 12.51
CA ILE A 257 0.54 18.18 13.43
C ILE A 257 -0.52 18.86 14.31
N LYS A 258 -0.27 20.07 14.80
CA LYS A 258 -1.24 20.82 15.59
C LYS A 258 -2.56 21.12 14.87
N HIS A 259 -2.53 21.22 13.56
CA HIS A 259 -3.69 21.55 12.74
C HIS A 259 -4.46 20.31 12.23
N ILE A 260 -3.94 19.10 12.49
CA ILE A 260 -4.63 17.86 12.15
C ILE A 260 -5.40 17.33 13.35
N ASN A 261 -6.72 17.20 13.19
CA ASN A 261 -7.60 16.69 14.23
C ASN A 261 -7.71 15.15 14.11
N ILE A 262 -6.80 14.46 14.74
CA ILE A 262 -6.85 12.99 14.92
C ILE A 262 -7.32 12.75 16.36
N PRO A 263 -8.53 12.18 16.58
CA PRO A 263 -9.08 12.02 17.93
C PRO A 263 -8.22 11.17 18.85
N ASP A 264 -7.76 10.02 18.36
CA ASP A 264 -6.95 9.05 19.08
C ASP A 264 -5.64 8.84 18.30
N ALA A 265 -4.72 9.81 18.44
CA ALA A 265 -3.46 9.86 17.70
C ALA A 265 -2.34 9.06 18.38
N GLU A 266 -1.53 8.37 17.60
CA GLU A 266 -0.24 7.83 18.04
C GLU A 266 0.90 8.67 17.47
N LEU A 267 1.80 9.18 18.33
CA LEU A 267 3.00 9.92 17.93
C LEU A 267 4.24 9.06 18.13
N MET A 268 4.98 8.83 17.08
CA MET A 268 6.24 8.12 17.14
C MET A 268 7.35 9.02 17.71
N VAL A 269 7.87 8.68 18.90
CA VAL A 269 8.89 9.50 19.60
C VAL A 269 10.30 8.92 19.50
N TYR A 270 10.41 7.63 19.17
CA TYR A 270 11.66 6.94 18.87
C TYR A 270 11.48 5.99 17.69
N SER A 271 12.36 6.05 16.71
CA SER A 271 12.37 5.09 15.60
C SER A 271 13.67 5.11 14.80
N ARG A 272 14.14 3.93 14.39
CA ARG A 272 14.98 3.82 13.20
C ARG A 272 14.08 3.89 11.97
N ILE A 273 14.02 5.08 11.37
CA ILE A 273 13.10 5.34 10.25
C ILE A 273 13.50 4.47 9.04
N PRO A 274 12.59 3.65 8.49
CA PRO A 274 12.81 2.99 7.22
C PRO A 274 12.90 4.02 6.09
N LEU A 275 14.03 4.05 5.39
CA LEU A 275 14.26 4.94 4.25
C LEU A 275 13.82 4.32 2.93
N MET A 276 13.92 2.98 2.84
CA MET A 276 13.61 2.26 1.60
C MET A 276 13.15 0.83 1.91
N VAL A 277 12.17 0.38 1.14
CA VAL A 277 11.80 -1.04 1.02
C VAL A 277 12.10 -1.47 -0.41
N SER A 278 12.95 -2.48 -0.59
CA SER A 278 13.45 -2.91 -1.90
C SER A 278 13.28 -4.41 -2.10
N ALA A 279 12.78 -4.82 -3.27
CA ALA A 279 12.73 -6.21 -3.69
C ALA A 279 14.11 -6.74 -4.20
N GLY A 280 15.07 -5.84 -4.49
CA GLY A 280 16.44 -6.23 -4.82
C GLY A 280 17.17 -6.70 -3.57
N CYS A 281 17.49 -7.99 -3.48
CA CYS A 281 18.18 -8.54 -2.31
C CYS A 281 19.64 -8.01 -2.24
N ILE A 282 19.96 -7.35 -1.13
CA ILE A 282 21.31 -6.81 -0.90
C ILE A 282 22.30 -7.98 -0.80
N ASP A 283 22.00 -8.99 -0.02
CA ASP A 283 22.90 -10.13 0.21
C ASP A 283 23.14 -10.93 -1.07
N CYS A 284 22.09 -11.24 -1.84
CA CYS A 284 22.24 -11.95 -3.13
C CYS A 284 23.07 -11.20 -4.16
N ASN A 285 23.15 -9.87 -4.07
CA ASN A 285 23.97 -9.06 -4.99
C ASN A 285 25.46 -9.11 -4.65
N TYR A 286 25.83 -9.42 -3.41
CA TYR A 286 27.21 -9.41 -2.94
C TYR A 286 27.74 -10.79 -2.54
N THR A 287 26.88 -11.67 -2.08
CA THR A 287 27.26 -13.01 -1.58
C THR A 287 26.35 -14.10 -2.14
N SER A 288 25.41 -14.55 -1.32
CA SER A 288 24.42 -15.59 -1.66
C SER A 288 23.20 -15.47 -0.78
N CYS A 289 22.11 -16.17 -1.11
CA CYS A 289 20.94 -16.25 -0.25
C CYS A 289 21.27 -17.01 1.04
N HIS A 290 21.01 -16.38 2.19
CA HIS A 290 21.25 -16.99 3.53
C HIS A 290 20.09 -17.87 4.02
N GLY A 291 19.05 -18.08 3.21
CA GLY A 291 17.86 -18.86 3.58
C GLY A 291 16.71 -18.00 4.10
N PRO A 292 15.68 -18.60 4.73
CA PRO A 292 14.43 -17.90 5.03
C PRO A 292 14.46 -17.03 6.29
N ASN A 293 15.54 -17.05 7.06
CA ASN A 293 15.61 -16.30 8.32
C ASN A 293 15.93 -14.83 8.08
N PRO A 294 15.20 -13.90 8.72
CA PRO A 294 15.51 -12.48 8.63
C PRO A 294 16.86 -12.19 9.30
N GLU A 295 17.65 -11.32 8.68
CA GLU A 295 18.97 -10.96 9.19
C GLU A 295 19.23 -9.46 9.05
N PHE A 296 19.88 -8.87 10.07
CA PHE A 296 20.36 -7.50 10.01
C PHE A 296 21.78 -7.45 9.46
N GLY A 297 21.99 -6.59 8.48
CA GLY A 297 23.31 -6.26 7.94
C GLY A 297 23.57 -4.76 7.95
N THR A 298 24.79 -4.39 7.56
CA THR A 298 25.18 -2.98 7.45
C THR A 298 25.96 -2.76 6.15
N PHE A 299 25.79 -1.59 5.56
CA PHE A 299 26.61 -1.12 4.46
C PHE A 299 26.85 0.39 4.58
N LYS A 300 27.86 0.88 3.85
CA LYS A 300 28.17 2.32 3.82
C LYS A 300 27.61 2.97 2.57
N ASP A 301 27.01 4.13 2.75
CA ASP A 301 26.63 4.98 1.63
C ASP A 301 27.84 5.73 1.02
N ARG A 302 27.60 6.53 -0.02
CA ARG A 302 28.64 7.34 -0.68
C ARG A 302 29.28 8.40 0.24
N LYS A 303 28.64 8.73 1.36
CA LYS A 303 29.11 9.69 2.36
C LYS A 303 29.72 9.00 3.58
N ASN A 304 29.99 7.70 3.50
CA ASN A 304 30.47 6.84 4.59
C ASN A 304 29.52 6.72 5.79
N ALA A 305 28.25 7.05 5.65
CA ALA A 305 27.27 6.78 6.70
C ALA A 305 26.96 5.27 6.75
N ASN A 306 26.99 4.68 7.94
CA ASN A 306 26.59 3.29 8.13
C ASN A 306 25.08 3.18 8.13
N LEU A 307 24.54 2.54 7.10
CA LEU A 307 23.12 2.20 7.00
C LEU A 307 22.91 0.76 7.45
N THR A 308 21.92 0.56 8.31
CA THR A 308 21.47 -0.78 8.71
C THR A 308 20.39 -1.22 7.74
N TYR A 309 20.41 -2.47 7.32
CA TYR A 309 19.30 -3.08 6.60
C TYR A 309 18.82 -4.34 7.30
N LEU A 310 17.56 -4.68 7.09
CA LEU A 310 16.96 -5.94 7.45
C LEU A 310 16.63 -6.70 6.17
N ALA A 311 17.25 -7.87 5.99
CA ALA A 311 16.89 -8.79 4.93
C ALA A 311 15.67 -9.62 5.39
N CYS A 312 14.49 -9.32 4.86
CA CYS A 312 13.28 -10.10 5.10
C CYS A 312 13.26 -11.31 4.15
N CYS A 313 14.19 -12.26 4.37
CA CYS A 313 14.46 -13.35 3.43
C CYS A 313 13.27 -14.26 3.16
N ARG A 314 12.37 -14.46 4.14
CA ARG A 314 11.13 -15.23 3.96
C ARG A 314 10.23 -14.66 2.86
N HIS A 315 10.31 -13.34 2.64
CA HIS A 315 9.43 -12.59 1.74
C HIS A 315 10.18 -11.90 0.60
N CYS A 316 11.50 -12.14 0.47
CA CYS A 316 12.38 -11.62 -0.58
C CYS A 316 12.30 -10.09 -0.77
N TYR A 317 12.43 -9.33 0.32
CA TYR A 317 12.62 -7.89 0.26
C TYR A 317 13.54 -7.43 1.40
N ASN A 318 14.05 -6.21 1.31
CA ASN A 318 14.90 -5.60 2.32
C ASN A 318 14.29 -4.30 2.80
N ILE A 319 14.53 -3.97 4.07
CA ILE A 319 14.23 -2.66 4.65
C ILE A 319 15.56 -1.99 4.97
N ILE A 320 15.82 -0.83 4.41
CA ILE A 320 17.00 -0.03 4.71
C ILE A 320 16.60 1.07 5.67
N TYR A 321 17.30 1.15 6.80
CA TYR A 321 17.03 2.11 7.86
C TYR A 321 17.98 3.28 7.84
N ASN A 322 17.55 4.40 8.42
CA ASN A 322 18.41 5.56 8.64
C ASN A 322 19.62 5.19 9.52
N SER A 323 20.75 5.83 9.27
CA SER A 323 22.02 5.63 10.01
C SER A 323 21.90 5.96 11.49
N VAL A 324 21.02 6.91 11.83
CA VAL A 324 20.76 7.33 13.21
C VAL A 324 19.26 7.25 13.52
N PRO A 325 18.88 6.94 14.76
CA PRO A 325 17.47 6.93 15.14
C PRO A 325 16.88 8.34 15.20
N MET A 326 15.58 8.43 14.94
CA MET A 326 14.78 9.60 15.31
C MET A 326 14.51 9.56 16.81
N TYR A 327 14.65 10.69 17.49
CA TYR A 327 14.31 10.85 18.89
C TYR A 327 13.70 12.23 19.12
N ILE A 328 12.48 12.28 19.68
CA ILE A 328 11.77 13.52 20.02
C ILE A 328 11.14 13.47 21.42
N ALA A 329 11.38 12.41 22.23
CA ALA A 329 10.75 12.25 23.53
C ALA A 329 11.14 13.36 24.53
N ASP A 330 12.27 14.03 24.33
CA ASP A 330 12.71 15.19 25.12
C ASP A 330 12.03 16.52 24.73
N ARG A 331 11.03 16.46 23.83
CA ARG A 331 10.20 17.59 23.43
C ARG A 331 8.85 17.57 24.13
N SER A 332 8.89 17.42 25.47
CA SER A 332 7.69 17.22 26.29
C SER A 332 6.64 18.31 26.10
N ALA A 333 7.03 19.57 26.10
CA ALA A 333 6.09 20.68 25.91
C ALA A 333 5.39 20.66 24.54
N GLU A 334 6.13 20.28 23.47
CA GLU A 334 5.54 20.13 22.13
C GLU A 334 4.66 18.89 22.04
N ILE A 335 5.01 17.81 22.74
CA ILE A 335 4.21 16.57 22.78
C ILE A 335 2.93 16.79 23.61
N GLU A 336 3.00 17.51 24.72
CA GLU A 336 1.83 17.92 25.51
C GLU A 336 0.85 18.76 24.69
N ASP A 337 1.35 19.69 23.90
CA ASP A 337 0.57 20.54 23.04
C ASP A 337 -0.10 19.78 21.86
N ILE A 338 0.51 18.66 21.42
CA ILE A 338 -0.08 17.73 20.45
C ILE A 338 -1.12 16.83 21.12
N ASP A 339 -0.94 16.48 22.38
CA ASP A 339 -1.78 15.60 23.21
C ASP A 339 -2.15 14.26 22.52
N PRO A 340 -1.16 13.45 22.10
CA PRO A 340 -1.45 12.14 21.51
C PRO A 340 -1.93 11.15 22.57
N LEU A 341 -2.87 10.26 22.20
CA LEU A 341 -3.29 9.14 23.06
C LEU A 341 -2.13 8.18 23.33
N HIS A 342 -1.34 7.88 22.31
CA HIS A 342 -0.15 7.03 22.41
C HIS A 342 1.10 7.80 21.98
N ILE A 343 2.20 7.56 22.71
CA ILE A 343 3.56 7.75 22.21
C ILE A 343 4.15 6.39 21.87
N SER A 344 4.90 6.28 20.78
CA SER A 344 5.44 4.99 20.35
C SER A 344 6.93 4.98 20.09
N CYS A 345 7.55 3.83 20.43
CA CYS A 345 8.92 3.49 20.12
C CYS A 345 8.92 2.37 19.06
N ALA A 346 9.56 2.58 17.91
CA ALA A 346 9.72 1.55 16.90
C ALA A 346 11.17 1.07 16.85
N PHE A 347 11.40 -0.15 17.34
CA PHE A 347 12.71 -0.76 17.40
C PHE A 347 13.06 -1.48 16.10
N GLY A 348 14.33 -1.46 15.75
CA GLY A 348 14.92 -2.19 14.62
C GLY A 348 15.96 -3.18 15.12
N SER A 349 17.24 -2.85 14.92
CA SER A 349 18.38 -3.68 15.32
C SER A 349 18.81 -3.51 16.79
N GLU A 350 18.05 -2.78 17.61
CA GLU A 350 18.30 -2.59 19.03
C GLU A 350 18.20 -3.92 19.78
N ASN A 351 19.13 -4.19 20.70
CA ASN A 351 19.04 -5.35 21.57
C ASN A 351 18.13 -5.06 22.79
N ALA A 352 17.81 -6.08 23.60
CA ALA A 352 16.91 -5.97 24.75
C ALA A 352 17.36 -4.90 25.76
N ASN A 353 18.67 -4.73 26.00
CA ASN A 353 19.18 -3.72 26.91
C ASN A 353 19.00 -2.31 26.35
N ASP A 354 19.18 -2.12 25.05
CA ASP A 354 18.89 -0.87 24.39
C ASP A 354 17.39 -0.54 24.47
N VAL A 355 16.52 -1.52 24.27
CA VAL A 355 15.07 -1.34 24.41
C VAL A 355 14.71 -0.86 25.81
N ARG A 356 15.23 -1.52 26.87
CA ARG A 356 15.02 -1.11 28.27
C ARG A 356 15.48 0.33 28.51
N ARG A 357 16.70 0.63 28.10
CA ARG A 357 17.29 1.98 28.26
C ARG A 357 16.46 3.04 27.54
N ILE A 358 16.10 2.80 26.27
CA ILE A 358 15.35 3.77 25.45
C ILE A 358 13.95 4.00 26.04
N ILE A 359 13.23 2.95 26.43
CA ILE A 359 11.91 3.10 27.07
C ILE A 359 12.00 3.90 28.38
N GLN A 360 13.03 3.64 29.20
CA GLN A 360 13.24 4.42 30.42
C GLN A 360 13.56 5.89 30.14
N GLU A 361 14.39 6.17 29.13
CA GLU A 361 14.70 7.54 28.67
C GLU A 361 13.44 8.25 28.15
N VAL A 362 12.62 7.57 27.36
CA VAL A 362 11.34 8.09 26.84
C VAL A 362 10.37 8.41 27.98
N LYS A 363 10.22 7.49 28.94
CA LYS A 363 9.35 7.70 30.11
C LYS A 363 9.81 8.84 31.03
N ALA A 364 11.13 9.06 31.09
CA ALA A 364 11.73 10.15 31.86
C ALA A 364 11.83 11.46 31.06
N GLU A 365 11.36 11.49 29.79
CA GLU A 365 11.51 12.64 28.88
C GLU A 365 12.97 13.13 28.80
N ALA A 366 13.90 12.16 28.93
CA ALA A 366 15.33 12.45 29.05
C ALA A 366 15.90 13.04 27.75
N PRO A 367 16.89 13.94 27.83
CA PRO A 367 17.58 14.44 26.66
C PRO A 367 18.16 13.32 25.81
N ALA A 368 18.08 13.47 24.47
CA ALA A 368 18.67 12.52 23.54
C ALA A 368 20.16 12.32 23.78
N LYS A 369 20.64 11.07 23.72
CA LYS A 369 22.06 10.71 23.85
C LYS A 369 22.60 10.15 22.56
N GLY A 370 23.87 10.46 22.29
CA GLY A 370 24.54 9.99 21.07
C GLY A 370 24.09 10.68 19.80
N SER A 371 24.27 10.02 18.67
CA SER A 371 23.84 10.54 17.36
C SER A 371 22.37 10.23 17.11
N PHE A 372 21.58 11.23 16.79
CA PHE A 372 20.15 11.12 16.50
C PHE A 372 19.69 12.18 15.51
N THR A 373 18.48 12.01 15.00
CA THR A 373 17.77 13.03 14.20
C THR A 373 16.43 13.38 14.83
N ARG A 374 15.91 14.57 14.52
CA ARG A 374 14.53 14.96 14.86
C ARG A 374 13.53 14.56 13.77
N GLY A 375 13.98 13.90 12.71
CA GLY A 375 13.16 13.67 11.52
C GLY A 375 12.69 15.00 10.95
N HIS A 376 11.44 15.03 10.52
CA HIS A 376 10.79 16.25 10.01
C HIS A 376 10.06 17.06 11.10
N PHE A 377 10.04 16.60 12.35
CA PHE A 377 9.28 17.22 13.44
C PHE A 377 9.56 18.71 13.65
N THR A 378 10.79 19.16 13.37
CA THR A 378 11.20 20.55 13.55
C THR A 378 11.05 21.39 12.27
N LYS A 379 11.42 20.82 11.09
CA LYS A 379 11.55 21.60 9.85
C LYS A 379 10.55 21.23 8.75
N GLY A 380 9.90 20.08 8.86
CA GLY A 380 9.04 19.54 7.79
C GLY A 380 9.83 18.96 6.62
N VAL A 381 9.08 18.61 5.57
CA VAL A 381 9.63 18.23 4.26
C VAL A 381 9.61 19.48 3.39
N GLU A 382 10.78 19.90 2.90
CA GLU A 382 10.93 21.02 1.97
C GLU A 382 10.73 20.58 0.53
#